data_d79286fb9ca3e51a47c0a4afa50ab3cb
#
_entry.id   d79286fb9ca3e51a47c0a4afa50ab3cb
#
_cell.length_a   1.000
_cell.length_b   1.000
_cell.length_c   1.000
_cell.angle_alpha   90.00
_cell.angle_beta   90.00
_cell.angle_gamma   90.00
#
_symmetry.space_group_name_H-M   'P 1'
#
loop_
_entity.id
_entity.type
_entity.pdbx_description
1 polymer ?
#
loop_
_entity_poly.entity_id
_entity_poly.type
_entity_poly.pdbx_seq_one_letter_code
_entity_poly.pdbx_strand_id
1 'polypeptide(L)'
;MNKQYSYPLDLSWSTEELASVLSFFNDVETAYEGKVEAKRLLESYKKFKVVVPSKSEEKRLGGEFESVSGYSFYRAVQLAKEKGEGKISLGK
;
A
#
# COMPACT_ATOMS: atom_id res chain seq x y z
N MET A 1 -18.35 7.48 -4.85
CA MET A 1 -18.10 6.26 -5.61
C MET A 1 -17.53 5.17 -4.72
N ASN A 2 -18.10 4.00 -4.77
CA ASN A 2 -17.71 2.91 -3.91
C ASN A 2 -16.69 2.01 -4.56
N LYS A 3 -15.72 1.60 -3.77
CA LYS A 3 -14.77 0.61 -4.18
C LYS A 3 -15.23 -0.72 -3.65
N GLN A 4 -15.57 -1.61 -4.55
CA GLN A 4 -16.20 -2.87 -4.17
C GLN A 4 -15.28 -4.04 -4.43
N TYR A 5 -14.06 -3.96 -3.96
CA TYR A 5 -13.15 -5.07 -4.12
C TYR A 5 -12.61 -5.52 -2.77
N SER A 6 -12.21 -6.76 -2.72
CA SER A 6 -11.68 -7.35 -1.49
C SER A 6 -10.17 -7.21 -1.48
N TYR A 7 -9.66 -6.70 -0.38
CA TYR A 7 -8.22 -6.66 -0.20
C TYR A 7 -7.67 -8.05 0.06
N PRO A 8 -6.44 -8.33 -0.33
CA PRO A 8 -5.82 -9.63 -0.03
C PRO A 8 -5.34 -9.65 1.42
N LEU A 9 -6.23 -10.06 2.31
CA LEU A 9 -5.95 -10.07 3.74
C LEU A 9 -5.75 -11.48 4.24
N ASP A 10 -4.95 -11.62 5.28
CA ASP A 10 -4.67 -12.89 5.92
C ASP A 10 -5.39 -12.92 7.25
N LEU A 11 -6.26 -13.89 7.44
CA LEU A 11 -7.08 -13.98 8.65
C LEU A 11 -6.25 -14.29 9.89
N SER A 12 -5.02 -14.72 9.73
CA SER A 12 -4.16 -14.98 10.87
C SER A 12 -3.54 -13.71 11.46
N TRP A 13 -3.66 -12.58 10.78
CA TRP A 13 -3.13 -11.33 11.30
C TRP A 13 -3.98 -10.85 12.48
N SER A 14 -3.30 -10.27 13.48
CA SER A 14 -4.00 -9.63 14.59
C SER A 14 -4.70 -8.37 14.09
N THR A 15 -5.55 -7.81 14.94
CA THR A 15 -6.24 -6.57 14.61
C THR A 15 -5.26 -5.45 14.29
N GLU A 16 -4.18 -5.35 15.07
CA GLU A 16 -3.17 -4.32 14.85
C GLU A 16 -2.41 -4.55 13.56
N GLU A 17 -2.08 -5.80 13.27
CA GLU A 17 -1.41 -6.15 12.04
C GLU A 17 -2.29 -5.83 10.84
N LEU A 18 -3.55 -6.18 10.95
CA LEU A 18 -4.50 -5.90 9.90
C LEU A 18 -4.62 -4.40 9.65
N ALA A 19 -4.69 -3.62 10.73
CA ALA A 19 -4.78 -2.16 10.60
C ALA A 19 -3.56 -1.58 9.88
N SER A 20 -2.37 -2.12 10.18
CA SER A 20 -1.15 -1.65 9.52
C SER A 20 -1.18 -1.94 8.03
N VAL A 21 -1.64 -3.13 7.66
CA VAL A 21 -1.71 -3.51 6.25
C VAL A 21 -2.75 -2.67 5.52
N LEU A 22 -3.91 -2.48 6.13
CA LEU A 22 -4.96 -1.67 5.50
C LEU A 22 -4.54 -0.22 5.34
N SER A 23 -3.81 0.31 6.32
CA SER A 23 -3.31 1.66 6.25
C SER A 23 -2.39 1.86 5.04
N PHE A 24 -1.52 0.88 4.79
CA PHE A 24 -0.64 0.93 3.63
C PHE A 24 -1.44 0.85 2.34
N PHE A 25 -2.40 -0.06 2.26
CA PHE A 25 -3.23 -0.19 1.06
C PHE A 25 -3.97 1.12 0.79
N ASN A 26 -4.51 1.74 1.84
CA ASN A 26 -5.21 3.01 1.68
C ASN A 26 -4.29 4.12 1.19
N ASP A 27 -3.07 4.14 1.66
CA ASP A 27 -2.12 5.16 1.22
C ASP A 27 -1.74 4.97 -0.24
N VAL A 28 -1.61 3.71 -0.67
CA VAL A 28 -1.35 3.43 -2.09
C VAL A 28 -2.53 3.90 -2.93
N GLU A 29 -3.75 3.63 -2.49
CA GLU A 29 -4.94 4.08 -3.20
C GLU A 29 -4.97 5.60 -3.27
N THR A 30 -4.66 6.25 -2.18
CA THR A 30 -4.66 7.72 -2.14
C THR A 30 -3.63 8.29 -3.12
N ALA A 31 -2.49 7.62 -3.25
CA ALA A 31 -1.47 8.06 -4.21
C ALA A 31 -1.98 7.99 -5.65
N TYR A 32 -2.80 6.99 -5.95
CA TYR A 32 -3.34 6.84 -7.31
C TYR A 32 -4.57 7.70 -7.55
N GLU A 33 -5.35 7.93 -6.51
CA GLU A 33 -6.62 8.63 -6.67
C GLU A 33 -6.56 10.12 -6.34
N GLY A 34 -5.48 10.54 -5.73
CA GLY A 34 -5.28 11.91 -5.36
C GLY A 34 -3.82 12.12 -5.08
N LYS A 35 -3.52 12.57 -3.86
CA LYS A 35 -2.15 12.81 -3.44
C LYS A 35 -1.95 12.31 -2.03
N VAL A 36 -0.74 11.82 -1.75
CA VAL A 36 -0.39 11.41 -0.40
C VAL A 36 1.04 11.87 -0.15
N GLU A 37 1.35 12.18 1.09
CA GLU A 37 2.71 12.58 1.42
C GLU A 37 3.64 11.38 1.30
N ALA A 38 4.79 11.60 0.67
CA ALA A 38 5.77 10.53 0.48
C ALA A 38 6.18 9.93 1.82
N LYS A 39 6.41 10.78 2.82
CA LYS A 39 6.80 10.29 4.14
C LYS A 39 5.73 9.43 4.77
N ARG A 40 4.47 9.82 4.61
CA ARG A 40 3.37 9.04 5.16
C ARG A 40 3.28 7.66 4.52
N LEU A 41 3.40 7.61 3.21
CA LEU A 41 3.35 6.33 2.50
C LEU A 41 4.51 5.45 2.92
N LEU A 42 5.71 6.01 3.05
CA LEU A 42 6.87 5.23 3.46
C LEU A 42 6.74 4.75 4.90
N GLU A 43 6.11 5.54 5.75
CA GLU A 43 5.86 5.15 7.13
C GLU A 43 4.91 3.95 7.19
N SER A 44 3.81 4.02 6.44
CA SER A 44 2.87 2.90 6.43
C SER A 44 3.48 1.67 5.75
N TYR A 45 4.34 1.87 4.76
CA TYR A 45 5.05 0.76 4.13
C TYR A 45 5.94 0.06 5.15
N LYS A 46 6.63 0.84 5.98
CA LYS A 46 7.49 0.30 7.01
C LYS A 46 6.71 -0.59 7.96
N LYS A 47 5.54 -0.12 8.40
CA LYS A 47 4.69 -0.91 9.28
C LYS A 47 4.18 -2.16 8.60
N PHE A 48 3.82 -2.04 7.33
CA PHE A 48 3.40 -3.19 6.52
C PHE A 48 4.52 -4.23 6.47
N LYS A 49 5.78 -3.80 6.32
CA LYS A 49 6.89 -4.73 6.23
C LYS A 49 7.18 -5.46 7.54
N VAL A 50 6.78 -4.88 8.65
CA VAL A 50 6.88 -5.58 9.93
C VAL A 50 5.92 -6.77 9.95
N VAL A 51 4.73 -6.59 9.37
CA VAL A 51 3.73 -7.66 9.32
C VAL A 51 4.09 -8.68 8.23
N VAL A 52 4.61 -8.20 7.11
CA VAL A 52 4.90 -9.03 5.94
C VAL A 52 6.37 -8.85 5.56
N PRO A 53 7.29 -9.43 6.34
CA PRO A 53 8.72 -9.23 6.06
C PRO A 53 9.25 -10.00 4.86
N SER A 54 8.56 -11.05 4.46
CA SER A 54 9.00 -11.89 3.36
C SER A 54 8.76 -11.20 2.03
N LYS A 55 9.78 -11.18 1.18
CA LYS A 55 9.65 -10.57 -0.14
C LYS A 55 8.67 -11.31 -1.03
N SER A 56 8.66 -12.63 -0.94
CA SER A 56 7.74 -13.41 -1.77
C SER A 56 6.30 -13.18 -1.33
N GLU A 57 6.06 -13.04 -0.03
CA GLU A 57 4.74 -12.74 0.48
C GLU A 57 4.31 -11.34 0.04
N GLU A 58 5.21 -10.40 0.12
CA GLU A 58 4.94 -9.03 -0.32
C GLU A 58 4.57 -9.00 -1.80
N LYS A 59 5.30 -9.74 -2.61
CA LYS A 59 5.02 -9.81 -4.04
C LYS A 59 3.66 -10.44 -4.31
N ARG A 60 3.34 -11.49 -3.58
CA ARG A 60 2.06 -12.16 -3.74
C ARG A 60 0.91 -11.21 -3.39
N LEU A 61 1.03 -10.52 -2.25
CA LEU A 61 0.01 -9.58 -1.83
C LEU A 61 -0.10 -8.41 -2.78
N GLY A 62 1.03 -7.92 -3.25
CA GLY A 62 1.04 -6.82 -4.21
C GLY A 62 0.35 -7.19 -5.51
N GLY A 63 0.60 -8.43 -5.98
CA GLY A 63 -0.06 -8.91 -7.19
C GLY A 63 -1.55 -9.04 -7.03
N GLU A 64 -1.99 -9.55 -5.87
CA GLU A 64 -3.41 -9.68 -5.61
C GLU A 64 -4.07 -8.32 -5.47
N PHE A 65 -3.40 -7.39 -4.80
CA PHE A 65 -3.93 -6.04 -4.65
C PHE A 65 -4.05 -5.37 -6.01
N GLU A 66 -3.04 -5.51 -6.85
CA GLU A 66 -3.06 -4.92 -8.17
C GLU A 66 -4.17 -5.54 -9.03
N SER A 67 -4.39 -6.83 -8.86
CA SER A 67 -5.43 -7.54 -9.60
C SER A 67 -6.81 -6.97 -9.30
N VAL A 68 -7.08 -6.63 -8.04
CA VAL A 68 -8.41 -6.13 -7.66
C VAL A 68 -8.53 -4.62 -7.75
N SER A 69 -7.45 -3.88 -7.63
CA SER A 69 -7.51 -2.42 -7.60
C SER A 69 -6.93 -1.76 -8.85
N GLY A 70 -6.06 -2.43 -9.55
CA GLY A 70 -5.34 -1.83 -10.66
C GLY A 70 -4.15 -1.00 -10.23
N TYR A 71 -3.82 -0.98 -8.93
CA TYR A 71 -2.77 -0.13 -8.39
C TYR A 71 -1.58 -0.98 -7.96
N SER A 72 -0.39 -0.44 -8.12
CA SER A 72 0.85 -1.16 -7.83
C SER A 72 1.51 -0.61 -6.57
N PHE A 73 1.75 -1.46 -5.57
CA PHE A 73 2.53 -1.11 -4.39
C PHE A 73 3.89 -0.60 -4.80
N TYR A 74 4.51 -1.36 -5.69
CA TYR A 74 5.89 -1.12 -6.06
C TYR A 74 6.08 0.29 -6.61
N ARG A 75 5.19 0.68 -7.52
CA ARG A 75 5.30 2.00 -8.13
C ARG A 75 5.08 3.11 -7.11
N ALA A 76 4.13 2.91 -6.20
CA ALA A 76 3.86 3.92 -5.17
C ALA A 76 5.05 4.08 -4.25
N VAL A 77 5.61 2.96 -3.79
CA VAL A 77 6.75 3.01 -2.87
C VAL A 77 7.97 3.58 -3.57
N GLN A 78 8.18 3.20 -4.82
CA GLN A 78 9.32 3.68 -5.59
C GLN A 78 9.27 5.20 -5.74
N LEU A 79 8.09 5.71 -6.11
CA LEU A 79 7.93 7.15 -6.27
C LEU A 79 8.13 7.89 -4.95
N ALA A 80 7.62 7.31 -3.85
CA ALA A 80 7.79 7.92 -2.54
C ALA A 80 9.25 7.96 -2.14
N LYS A 81 10.01 6.91 -2.45
CA LYS A 81 11.44 6.88 -2.15
C LYS A 81 12.21 7.91 -2.97
N GLU A 82 11.85 8.05 -4.24
CA GLU A 82 12.51 9.01 -5.12
C GLU A 82 12.24 10.43 -4.69
N LYS A 83 11.01 10.70 -4.28
CA LYS A 83 10.63 12.04 -3.88
C LYS A 83 11.21 12.41 -2.52
N GLY A 84 11.18 11.45 -1.59
CA GLY A 84 11.70 11.66 -0.25
C GLY A 84 10.76 12.43 0.64
N GLU A 85 10.23 13.55 0.18
CA GLU A 85 9.25 14.31 0.94
C GLU A 85 8.38 15.09 -0.02
N GLY A 86 7.33 15.69 0.50
CA GLY A 86 6.33 16.32 -0.34
C GLY A 86 5.27 15.31 -0.74
N LYS A 87 4.37 15.73 -1.60
CA LYS A 87 3.25 14.88 -1.99
C LYS A 87 3.51 14.20 -3.32
N ILE A 88 3.01 12.98 -3.44
CA ILE A 88 3.14 12.21 -4.67
C ILE A 88 1.77 11.85 -5.20
N SER A 89 1.69 11.64 -6.49
CA SER A 89 0.47 11.22 -7.15
C SER A 89 0.83 10.39 -8.37
N LEU A 90 0.15 9.26 -8.52
CA LEU A 90 0.38 8.37 -9.66
C LEU A 90 -0.78 8.36 -10.63
N GLY A 91 -1.92 8.87 -10.20
CA GLY A 91 -3.11 8.79 -11.02
C GLY A 91 -3.18 9.81 -12.13
N LYS A 92 -2.50 10.93 -11.93
CA LYS A 92 -2.58 12.00 -12.91
C LYS A 92 -1.22 12.56 -13.25
#